data_a931fbb8a79fb3661056a3c6972952f1
#
_entry.id   a931fbb8a79fb3661056a3c6972952f1
#
_cell.length_a   1.000
_cell.length_b   1.000
_cell.length_c   1.000
_cell.angle_alpha   90.00
_cell.angle_beta   90.00
_cell.angle_gamma   90.00
#
_symmetry.space_group_name_H-M   'P 1'
#
loop_
_entity.id
_entity.type
_entity.pdbx_description
1 polymer ?
#
loop_
_entity_poly.entity_id
_entity_poly.type
_entity_poly.pdbx_seq_one_letter_code
_entity_poly.pdbx_strand_id
1 'polypeptide(L)'
;MSSTGEGKPLGAPRGKRPRIRISCVDQLGTCRCHHGHKPGDVFDFDRDRGKMCSMACHVGFPYIDILRYGGTVPGNEPGTAKFCCPEVDTLNVWLAEIVDE
;
A
#
# COMPACT_ATOMS: atom_id res chain seq x y z
N MET A 1 -7.92 -27.54 11.54
CA MET A 1 -7.24 -27.42 12.04
C MET A 1 -6.46 -27.57 12.46
N SER A 2 -5.97 -27.53 12.48
CA SER A 2 -5.24 -27.57 13.06
C SER A 2 -4.59 -27.40 13.79
N SER A 3 -4.16 -27.55 13.83
CA SER A 3 -3.56 -27.43 14.70
C SER A 3 -3.23 -26.69 15.21
N THR A 4 -3.65 -26.43 15.20
CA THR A 4 -3.42 -25.53 15.96
C THR A 4 -2.17 -25.54 16.67
N GLY A 5 -1.26 -25.32 16.66
CA GLY A 5 -0.09 -25.22 17.42
C GLY A 5 -0.03 -25.94 18.74
N GLU A 6 -1.04 -26.77 18.96
CA GLU A 6 -1.08 -27.48 20.18
C GLU A 6 0.09 -28.41 20.31
N GLY A 7 0.80 -28.40 21.40
CA GLY A 7 1.97 -29.21 21.59
C GLY A 7 3.18 -28.78 20.78
N LYS A 8 3.09 -27.67 20.07
CA LYS A 8 4.15 -27.19 19.20
C LYS A 8 4.52 -25.80 19.61
N PRO A 9 5.78 -25.56 19.95
CA PRO A 9 6.17 -24.22 20.35
C PRO A 9 6.09 -23.25 19.16
N LEU A 10 5.81 -22.01 19.46
CA LEU A 10 5.93 -20.98 18.46
C LEU A 10 7.40 -20.82 18.08
N GLY A 11 7.64 -20.47 16.84
CA GLY A 11 9.00 -20.23 16.41
C GLY A 11 9.55 -18.93 17.00
N ALA A 12 10.76 -18.60 16.63
CA ALA A 12 11.37 -17.36 17.03
C ALA A 12 10.54 -16.18 16.52
N PRO A 13 10.55 -15.06 17.26
CA PRO A 13 9.83 -13.87 16.78
C PRO A 13 10.33 -13.46 15.42
N ARG A 14 9.40 -13.07 14.56
CA ARG A 14 9.74 -12.54 13.25
C ARG A 14 10.01 -11.05 13.38
N GLY A 15 10.86 -10.54 12.51
CA GLY A 15 11.08 -9.13 12.46
C GLY A 15 9.82 -8.40 12.06
N LYS A 16 9.77 -7.12 12.37
CA LYS A 16 8.65 -6.29 11.95
C LYS A 16 8.67 -6.11 10.45
N ARG A 17 7.49 -6.09 9.87
CA ARG A 17 7.37 -5.67 8.49
C ARG A 17 7.60 -4.16 8.42
N PRO A 18 8.21 -3.67 7.35
CA PRO A 18 8.44 -2.24 7.23
C PRO A 18 7.12 -1.49 7.15
N ARG A 19 7.15 -0.27 7.64
CA ARG A 19 5.99 0.63 7.49
C ARG A 19 5.97 1.14 6.06
N ILE A 20 4.76 1.29 5.56
CA ILE A 20 4.54 1.77 4.20
C ILE A 20 3.76 3.06 4.26
N ARG A 21 4.30 4.10 3.64
CA ARG A 21 3.60 5.37 3.46
C ARG A 21 3.07 5.41 2.04
N ILE A 22 1.82 5.82 1.90
CA ILE A 22 1.20 5.95 0.59
C ILE A 22 0.82 7.39 0.38
N SER A 23 1.31 7.96 -0.71
CA SER A 23 1.07 9.37 -1.03
C SER A 23 0.38 9.46 -2.38
N CYS A 24 -0.62 10.33 -2.48
CA CYS A 24 -1.19 10.67 -3.77
C CYS A 24 -0.28 11.72 -4.39
N VAL A 25 0.38 11.36 -5.48
CA VAL A 25 1.38 12.23 -6.08
C VAL A 25 0.90 12.90 -7.36
N ASP A 26 -0.21 12.42 -7.92
CA ASP A 26 -0.77 13.04 -9.12
C ASP A 26 -2.22 12.63 -9.25
N GLN A 27 -2.97 13.38 -10.04
CA GLN A 27 -4.35 13.06 -10.33
C GLN A 27 -4.61 13.44 -11.78
N LEU A 28 -5.03 12.46 -12.57
CA LEU A 28 -5.29 12.65 -13.99
C LEU A 28 -6.77 12.52 -14.25
N GLY A 29 -7.22 13.13 -15.33
CA GLY A 29 -8.62 13.05 -15.70
C GLY A 29 -9.35 14.36 -15.49
N THR A 30 -10.66 14.34 -15.70
CA THR A 30 -11.46 15.56 -15.77
C THR A 30 -12.46 15.70 -14.63
N CYS A 31 -12.66 14.65 -13.83
CA CYS A 31 -13.63 14.69 -12.76
C CYS A 31 -12.95 14.63 -11.40
N ARG A 32 -13.70 14.99 -10.36
CA ARG A 32 -13.19 14.84 -9.01
C ARG A 32 -13.25 13.38 -8.59
N CYS A 33 -12.33 12.99 -7.74
CA CYS A 33 -12.33 11.67 -7.15
C CYS A 33 -13.59 11.49 -6.30
N HIS A 34 -14.28 10.38 -6.45
CA HIS A 34 -15.47 10.08 -5.66
C HIS A 34 -15.19 10.06 -4.16
N HIS A 35 -14.04 9.57 -3.77
CA HIS A 35 -13.64 9.50 -2.36
C HIS A 35 -13.14 10.84 -1.85
N GLY A 36 -12.75 11.74 -2.74
CA GLY A 36 -12.22 13.04 -2.37
C GLY A 36 -10.72 13.09 -2.25
N HIS A 37 -10.01 12.09 -2.74
CA HIS A 37 -8.55 12.11 -2.74
C HIS A 37 -8.01 13.15 -3.69
N LYS A 38 -6.86 13.70 -3.33
CA LYS A 38 -6.19 14.71 -4.13
C LYS A 38 -4.68 14.59 -3.92
N PRO A 39 -3.89 15.13 -4.83
CA PRO A 39 -2.43 15.14 -4.63
C PRO A 39 -2.09 15.81 -3.31
N GLY A 40 -1.14 15.22 -2.62
CA GLY A 40 -0.76 15.68 -1.30
C GLY A 40 -1.36 14.86 -0.17
N ASP A 41 -2.36 14.04 -0.43
CA ASP A 41 -2.89 13.14 0.59
C ASP A 41 -1.82 12.09 0.93
N VAL A 42 -1.66 11.82 2.22
CA VAL A 42 -0.65 10.88 2.71
C VAL A 42 -1.29 9.99 3.76
N PHE A 43 -1.01 8.71 3.66
CA PHE A 43 -1.57 7.71 4.57
C PHE A 43 -0.47 6.76 5.03
N ASP A 44 -0.59 6.31 6.29
CA ASP A 44 0.16 5.16 6.77
C ASP A 44 -0.68 3.94 6.43
N PHE A 45 -0.15 3.02 5.65
CA PHE A 45 -0.97 1.94 5.11
C PHE A 45 -1.64 1.12 6.20
N ASP A 46 -0.95 0.84 7.29
CA ASP A 46 -1.53 0.00 8.33
C ASP A 46 -2.53 0.74 9.20
N ARG A 47 -2.24 2.01 9.54
CA ARG A 47 -3.12 2.75 10.44
C ARG A 47 -4.27 3.43 9.74
N ASP A 48 -4.04 3.90 8.52
CA ASP A 48 -5.00 4.77 7.86
C ASP A 48 -5.74 4.07 6.72
N ARG A 49 -5.64 2.74 6.68
CA ARG A 49 -6.21 1.99 5.57
C ARG A 49 -7.70 2.29 5.38
N GLY A 50 -8.42 2.43 6.46
CA GLY A 50 -9.85 2.73 6.39
C GLY A 50 -10.18 4.11 5.86
N LYS A 51 -9.18 4.99 5.74
CA LYS A 51 -9.39 6.33 5.21
C LYS A 51 -9.13 6.40 3.71
N MET A 52 -8.56 5.36 3.15
CA MET A 52 -8.31 5.31 1.71
C MET A 52 -9.48 4.68 0.98
N CYS A 53 -9.64 5.09 -0.27
CA CYS A 53 -10.61 4.46 -1.14
C CYS A 53 -10.33 2.96 -1.24
N SER A 54 -11.38 2.14 -1.10
CA SER A 54 -11.21 0.70 -1.13
C SER A 54 -10.63 0.20 -2.46
N MET A 55 -10.96 0.87 -3.57
CA MET A 55 -10.42 0.49 -4.87
C MET A 55 -8.92 0.77 -4.93
N ALA A 56 -8.48 1.89 -4.36
CA ALA A 56 -7.05 2.19 -4.31
C ALA A 56 -6.32 1.16 -3.46
N CYS A 57 -6.89 0.79 -2.32
CA CYS A 57 -6.30 -0.26 -1.48
C CYS A 57 -6.23 -1.58 -2.22
N HIS A 58 -7.29 -1.94 -2.92
CA HIS A 58 -7.35 -3.20 -3.64
C HIS A 58 -6.22 -3.30 -4.67
N VAL A 59 -6.05 -2.27 -5.47
CA VAL A 59 -5.01 -2.27 -6.49
C VAL A 59 -3.63 -2.20 -5.84
N GLY A 60 -3.51 -1.48 -4.73
CA GLY A 60 -2.23 -1.29 -4.09
C GLY A 60 -1.69 -2.50 -3.33
N PHE A 61 -2.56 -3.40 -2.89
CA PHE A 61 -2.12 -4.54 -2.07
C PHE A 61 -0.94 -5.31 -2.67
N PRO A 62 -0.97 -5.72 -3.94
CA PRO A 62 0.17 -6.48 -4.47
C PRO A 62 1.48 -5.70 -4.42
N TYR A 63 1.43 -4.41 -4.72
CA TYR A 63 2.64 -3.59 -4.72
C TYR A 63 3.17 -3.43 -3.30
N ILE A 64 2.28 -3.21 -2.36
CA ILE A 64 2.66 -3.03 -0.97
C ILE A 64 3.27 -4.33 -0.42
N ASP A 65 2.68 -5.47 -0.76
CA ASP A 65 3.20 -6.75 -0.30
C ASP A 65 4.57 -7.04 -0.88
N ILE A 66 4.80 -6.69 -2.14
CA ILE A 66 6.14 -6.84 -2.72
C ILE A 66 7.15 -6.09 -1.87
N LEU A 67 6.86 -4.84 -1.53
CA LEU A 67 7.78 -4.04 -0.73
C LEU A 67 7.96 -4.62 0.67
N ARG A 68 6.88 -5.06 1.30
CA ARG A 68 6.94 -5.58 2.66
C ARG A 68 7.78 -6.82 2.79
N TYR A 69 7.82 -7.63 1.76
CA TYR A 69 8.54 -8.88 1.78
C TYR A 69 9.88 -8.79 1.06
N GLY A 70 10.38 -7.58 0.86
CA GLY A 70 11.74 -7.37 0.38
C GLY A 70 11.92 -7.41 -1.12
N GLY A 71 10.82 -7.41 -1.87
CA GLY A 71 10.90 -7.41 -3.32
C GLY A 71 11.04 -6.02 -3.90
N THR A 72 11.25 -5.96 -5.20
CA THR A 72 11.32 -4.70 -5.93
C THR A 72 10.35 -4.76 -7.10
N VAL A 73 9.86 -3.59 -7.48
CA VAL A 73 8.98 -3.47 -8.63
C VAL A 73 9.81 -2.87 -9.77
N PRO A 74 9.94 -3.56 -10.89
CA PRO A 74 10.75 -3.05 -12.00
C PRO A 74 10.30 -1.65 -12.41
N GLY A 75 11.26 -0.79 -12.71
CA GLY A 75 10.97 0.58 -13.12
C GLY A 75 10.77 1.55 -11.97
N ASN A 76 10.81 1.07 -10.74
CA ASN A 76 10.71 1.92 -9.56
C ASN A 76 11.99 1.86 -8.76
N GLU A 77 12.25 2.92 -8.00
CA GLU A 77 13.41 2.91 -7.12
C GLU A 77 13.22 1.89 -6.01
N PRO A 78 14.30 1.30 -5.50
CA PRO A 78 14.16 0.34 -4.41
C PRO A 78 13.38 0.92 -3.25
N GLY A 79 12.49 0.11 -2.68
CA GLY A 79 11.66 0.55 -1.56
C GLY A 79 10.47 1.39 -1.97
N THR A 80 10.22 1.54 -3.26
CA THR A 80 9.06 2.31 -3.74
C THR A 80 8.31 1.55 -4.80
N ALA A 81 7.04 1.90 -4.97
CA ALA A 81 6.22 1.38 -6.06
C ALA A 81 5.11 2.37 -6.36
N LYS A 82 4.86 2.62 -7.62
CA LYS A 82 3.75 3.46 -8.05
C LYS A 82 2.62 2.59 -8.57
N PHE A 83 1.41 3.02 -8.28
CA PHE A 83 0.22 2.38 -8.83
C PHE A 83 -0.86 3.44 -8.98
N CYS A 84 -1.92 3.11 -9.64
CA CYS A 84 -3.02 4.04 -9.82
C CYS A 84 -4.34 3.34 -9.54
N CYS A 85 -5.35 4.11 -9.19
CA CYS A 85 -6.68 3.54 -9.01
C CYS A 85 -7.26 3.22 -10.39
N PRO A 86 -8.26 2.33 -10.45
CA PRO A 86 -8.79 1.87 -11.74
C PRO A 86 -9.94 2.72 -12.28
N GLU A 87 -10.01 3.98 -11.89
CA GLU A 87 -11.09 4.86 -12.31
C GLU A 87 -10.68 5.62 -13.56
N VAL A 88 -11.48 5.50 -14.63
CA VAL A 88 -11.06 6.05 -15.93
C VAL A 88 -11.28 7.56 -16.00
N ASP A 89 -12.22 8.11 -15.24
CA ASP A 89 -12.52 9.53 -15.31
C ASP A 89 -11.65 10.36 -14.39
N THR A 90 -11.16 9.77 -13.32
CA THR A 90 -10.29 10.44 -12.38
C THR A 90 -9.34 9.40 -11.81
N LEU A 91 -8.11 9.48 -12.25
CA LEU A 91 -7.12 8.48 -11.91
C LEU A 91 -6.12 9.08 -10.96
N ASN A 92 -6.12 8.58 -9.73
CA ASN A 92 -5.12 9.00 -8.75
C ASN A 92 -3.89 8.15 -8.90
N VAL A 93 -2.73 8.80 -8.90
CA VAL A 93 -1.44 8.11 -8.94
C VAL A 93 -0.91 8.08 -7.51
N TRP A 94 -0.62 6.88 -7.05
CA TRP A 94 -0.17 6.64 -5.68
C TRP A 94 1.27 6.20 -5.68
N LEU A 95 2.02 6.65 -4.68
CA LEU A 95 3.39 6.22 -4.45
C LEU A 95 3.44 5.53 -3.09
N ALA A 96 3.81 4.26 -3.11
CA ALA A 96 4.05 3.51 -1.88
C ALA A 96 5.54 3.53 -1.60
N GLU A 97 5.91 3.81 -0.35
CA GLU A 97 7.30 3.91 0.05
C GLU A 97 7.52 3.23 1.39
N ILE A 98 8.62 2.51 1.49
CA ILE A 98 9.07 2.02 2.79
C ILE A 98 9.62 3.22 3.54
N VAL A 99 9.17 3.41 4.77
CA VAL A 99 9.66 4.50 5.61
C VAL A 99 10.24 3.92 6.89
N ASP A 100 11.33 4.52 7.33
CA ASP A 100 11.97 4.08 8.55
C ASP A 100 11.24 4.65 9.76
N GLU A 101 11.35 3.92 10.84
CA GLU A 101 10.77 4.33 12.10
C GLU A 101 11.54 5.43 12.75
#